data_d70fc46ecc54792ed066631cd2d1db70
#
_entry.id   d70fc46ecc54792ed066631cd2d1db70
#
_cell.length_a   1.000
_cell.length_b   1.000
_cell.length_c   1.000
_cell.angle_alpha   90.00
_cell.angle_beta   90.00
_cell.angle_gamma   90.00
#
_symmetry.space_group_name_H-M   'P 1'
#
loop_
_entity.id
_entity.type
_entity.pdbx_description
1 polymer ?
#
loop_
_entity_poly.entity_id
_entity_poly.type
_entity_poly.pdbx_seq_one_letter_code
_entity_poly.pdbx_strand_id
1 'polypeptide(L)'
;ARPEYNDENVWQWIEFMQSQDIKRVCCLLTQKKLIKYSNLLDLYQKEFGSGKVCWSPIEDFHLIDSDLLIQNILPFLSEANRQNEKVVVHCSAGIGRTGQVLTAWLVYQRGFTNKEAISTVMRIKRNPYEFIVTAATKGQNPSQAIAQFNSILDDCRIFGENNR
;
A
#
# COMPACT_ATOMS: atom_id res chain seq x y z
N ALA A 1 -6.21 -1.14 -8.62
CA ALA A 1 -6.38 0.29 -8.94
C ALA A 1 -7.47 0.91 -8.08
N ARG A 2 -7.50 2.23 -7.95
CA ARG A 2 -8.57 3.00 -7.33
C ARG A 2 -9.87 2.90 -8.15
N PRO A 3 -11.04 3.22 -7.57
CA PRO A 3 -12.24 3.49 -8.36
C PRO A 3 -12.06 4.75 -9.22
N GLU A 4 -12.85 4.90 -10.28
CA GLU A 4 -12.91 6.12 -11.06
C GLU A 4 -13.53 7.28 -10.26
N TYR A 5 -13.37 8.54 -10.75
CA TYR A 5 -13.73 9.75 -9.99
C TYR A 5 -15.23 10.10 -9.99
N ASN A 6 -16.13 9.18 -10.28
CA ASN A 6 -17.56 9.38 -10.18
C ASN A 6 -18.18 8.42 -9.16
N ASP A 7 -19.28 8.85 -8.55
CA ASP A 7 -19.90 8.14 -7.44
C ASP A 7 -20.42 6.75 -7.84
N GLU A 8 -20.95 6.59 -9.05
CA GLU A 8 -21.42 5.30 -9.55
C GLU A 8 -20.29 4.28 -9.63
N ASN A 9 -19.14 4.65 -10.20
CA ASN A 9 -17.98 3.77 -10.27
C ASN A 9 -17.35 3.50 -8.89
N VAL A 10 -17.46 4.43 -7.94
CA VAL A 10 -17.05 4.20 -6.56
C VAL A 10 -17.92 3.11 -5.93
N TRP A 11 -19.24 3.18 -6.10
CA TRP A 11 -20.16 2.15 -5.62
C TRP A 11 -19.91 0.79 -6.26
N GLN A 12 -19.76 0.73 -7.57
CA GLN A 12 -19.44 -0.52 -8.29
C GLN A 12 -18.12 -1.13 -7.81
N TRP A 13 -17.11 -0.30 -7.54
CA TRP A 13 -15.84 -0.75 -6.99
C TRP A 13 -16.01 -1.33 -5.58
N ILE A 14 -16.77 -0.68 -4.72
CA ILE A 14 -17.03 -1.16 -3.34
C ILE A 14 -17.77 -2.50 -3.40
N GLU A 15 -18.84 -2.59 -4.16
CA GLU A 15 -19.62 -3.84 -4.34
C GLU A 15 -18.72 -4.97 -4.86
N PHE A 16 -17.88 -4.67 -5.85
CA PHE A 16 -16.92 -5.66 -6.37
C PHE A 16 -15.95 -6.11 -5.28
N MET A 17 -15.37 -5.20 -4.48
CA MET A 17 -14.47 -5.58 -3.39
C MET A 17 -15.18 -6.45 -2.35
N GLN A 18 -16.40 -6.09 -1.97
CA GLN A 18 -17.20 -6.87 -1.02
C GLN A 18 -17.55 -8.25 -1.58
N SER A 19 -17.85 -8.37 -2.88
CA SER A 19 -18.11 -9.66 -3.55
C SER A 19 -16.88 -10.58 -3.56
N GLN A 20 -15.66 -10.02 -3.49
CA GLN A 20 -14.39 -10.75 -3.33
C GLN A 20 -14.05 -11.06 -1.87
N ASP A 21 -15.00 -10.82 -0.95
CA ASP A 21 -14.82 -10.99 0.49
C ASP A 21 -13.72 -10.07 1.08
N ILE A 22 -13.48 -8.92 0.46
CA ILE A 22 -12.61 -7.88 1.02
C ILE A 22 -13.35 -7.21 2.19
N LYS A 23 -12.69 -7.15 3.34
CA LYS A 23 -13.24 -6.60 4.59
C LYS A 23 -12.61 -5.28 5.01
N ARG A 24 -11.43 -4.96 4.46
CA ARG A 24 -10.67 -3.76 4.83
C ARG A 24 -10.08 -3.08 3.61
N VAL A 25 -9.90 -1.76 3.73
CA VAL A 25 -9.31 -0.92 2.67
C VAL A 25 -8.10 -0.16 3.22
N CYS A 26 -6.96 -0.31 2.57
CA CYS A 26 -5.80 0.54 2.76
C CYS A 26 -5.65 1.47 1.55
N CYS A 27 -6.00 2.74 1.73
CA CYS A 27 -5.99 3.77 0.70
C CYS A 27 -4.69 4.57 0.76
N LEU A 28 -3.90 4.53 -0.32
CA LEU A 28 -2.63 5.25 -0.45
C LEU A 28 -2.74 6.55 -1.27
N LEU A 29 -3.96 7.00 -1.54
CA LEU A 29 -4.20 8.22 -2.31
C LEU A 29 -3.84 9.46 -1.48
N THR A 30 -3.18 10.42 -2.12
CA THR A 30 -2.91 11.73 -1.51
C THR A 30 -4.19 12.56 -1.38
N GLN A 31 -4.19 13.55 -0.49
CA GLN A 31 -5.28 14.51 -0.35
C GLN A 31 -5.64 15.15 -1.71
N LYS A 32 -4.64 15.50 -2.51
CA LYS A 32 -4.81 16.05 -3.87
C LYS A 32 -5.60 15.12 -4.81
N LYS A 33 -5.53 13.82 -4.59
CA LYS A 33 -6.33 12.85 -5.36
C LYS A 33 -7.72 12.66 -4.74
N LEU A 34 -7.80 12.67 -3.42
CA LEU A 34 -9.07 12.50 -2.69
C LEU A 34 -10.08 13.60 -2.96
N ILE A 35 -9.65 14.86 -3.08
CA ILE A 35 -10.55 15.99 -3.38
C ILE A 35 -11.28 15.87 -4.73
N LYS A 36 -10.89 14.95 -5.59
CA LYS A 36 -11.57 14.65 -6.85
C LYS A 36 -12.79 13.74 -6.69
N TYR A 37 -12.98 13.20 -5.50
CA TYR A 37 -14.15 12.41 -5.12
C TYR A 37 -15.05 13.26 -4.23
N SER A 38 -16.33 12.94 -4.19
CA SER A 38 -17.28 13.61 -3.30
C SER A 38 -16.94 13.39 -1.83
N ASN A 39 -16.69 12.12 -1.42
CA ASN A 39 -16.38 11.75 -0.03
C ASN A 39 -15.86 10.30 0.08
N LEU A 40 -14.84 9.94 -0.67
CA LEU A 40 -14.38 8.56 -0.82
C LEU A 40 -14.08 7.86 0.53
N LEU A 41 -13.35 8.52 1.43
CA LEU A 41 -12.96 7.90 2.70
C LEU A 41 -14.15 7.69 3.63
N ASP A 42 -15.08 8.63 3.70
CA ASP A 42 -16.30 8.51 4.52
C ASP A 42 -17.17 7.35 3.99
N LEU A 43 -17.25 7.22 2.66
CA LEU A 43 -17.96 6.12 2.04
C LEU A 43 -17.31 4.77 2.35
N TYR A 44 -15.98 4.68 2.29
CA TYR A 44 -15.29 3.48 2.71
C TYR A 44 -15.55 3.13 4.18
N GLN A 45 -15.50 4.13 5.08
CA GLN A 45 -15.79 3.90 6.51
C GLN A 45 -17.23 3.44 6.75
N LYS A 46 -18.18 4.00 5.99
CA LYS A 46 -19.58 3.59 6.05
C LYS A 46 -19.79 2.14 5.61
N GLU A 47 -19.17 1.75 4.51
CA GLU A 47 -19.45 0.46 3.85
C GLU A 47 -18.59 -0.70 4.37
N PHE A 48 -17.34 -0.45 4.80
CA PHE A 48 -16.47 -1.47 5.37
C PHE A 48 -16.46 -1.45 6.90
N GLY A 49 -16.83 -0.34 7.51
CA GLY A 49 -16.89 -0.16 8.96
C GLY A 49 -15.76 0.72 9.50
N SER A 50 -16.06 1.36 10.64
CA SER A 50 -15.07 2.14 11.40
C SER A 50 -13.91 1.22 11.84
N GLY A 51 -12.69 1.69 11.73
CA GLY A 51 -11.49 0.91 12.04
C GLY A 51 -11.05 -0.09 10.95
N LYS A 52 -11.84 -0.23 9.86
CA LYS A 52 -11.51 -1.09 8.72
C LYS A 52 -10.98 -0.33 7.50
N VAL A 53 -10.70 0.95 7.67
CA VAL A 53 -10.14 1.83 6.63
C VAL A 53 -8.89 2.48 7.17
N CYS A 54 -7.77 2.25 6.47
CA CYS A 54 -6.50 2.91 6.72
C CYS A 54 -6.23 3.89 5.57
N TRP A 55 -6.07 5.16 5.90
CA TRP A 55 -5.59 6.15 4.95
C TRP A 55 -4.15 6.53 5.27
N SER A 56 -3.26 6.18 4.36
CA SER A 56 -1.82 6.42 4.47
C SER A 56 -1.31 7.01 3.16
N PRO A 57 -1.39 8.34 2.99
CA PRO A 57 -1.09 8.98 1.72
C PRO A 57 0.39 8.86 1.34
N ILE A 58 0.64 8.46 0.10
CA ILE A 58 1.98 8.38 -0.49
C ILE A 58 1.93 9.11 -1.83
N GLU A 59 2.87 10.04 -2.06
CA GLU A 59 2.98 10.76 -3.33
C GLU A 59 3.31 9.81 -4.48
N ASP A 60 2.78 10.11 -5.68
CA ASP A 60 3.05 9.33 -6.88
C ASP A 60 4.55 9.30 -7.18
N PHE A 61 5.05 8.12 -7.54
CA PHE A 61 6.46 7.88 -7.87
C PHE A 61 7.44 8.25 -6.75
N HIS A 62 7.00 8.27 -5.49
CA HIS A 62 7.89 8.48 -4.35
C HIS A 62 8.14 7.19 -3.61
N LEU A 63 9.32 7.13 -2.97
CA LEU A 63 9.65 6.10 -2.02
C LEU A 63 8.76 6.27 -0.78
N ILE A 64 8.24 5.16 -0.29
CA ILE A 64 7.42 5.14 0.93
C ILE A 64 8.30 5.46 2.16
N ASP A 65 7.73 6.20 3.08
CA ASP A 65 8.35 6.49 4.35
C ASP A 65 8.31 5.27 5.29
N SER A 66 9.43 4.99 5.97
CA SER A 66 9.57 3.86 6.90
C SER A 66 8.61 3.96 8.08
N ASP A 67 8.46 5.17 8.65
CA ASP A 67 7.57 5.38 9.80
C ASP A 67 6.11 5.18 9.41
N LEU A 68 5.71 5.64 8.23
CA LEU A 68 4.36 5.42 7.70
C LEU A 68 4.04 3.92 7.55
N LEU A 69 5.02 3.13 7.05
CA LEU A 69 4.88 1.68 6.98
C LEU A 69 4.73 1.05 8.35
N ILE A 70 5.69 1.33 9.25
CA ILE A 70 5.84 0.63 10.53
C ILE A 70 4.74 1.04 11.53
N GLN A 71 4.35 2.31 11.55
CA GLN A 71 3.40 2.82 12.54
C GLN A 71 1.94 2.74 12.09
N ASN A 72 1.66 2.73 10.80
CA ASN A 72 0.28 2.78 10.29
C ASN A 72 -0.09 1.56 9.44
N ILE A 73 0.66 1.30 8.37
CA ILE A 73 0.22 0.32 7.36
C ILE A 73 0.41 -1.11 7.85
N LEU A 74 1.59 -1.48 8.33
CA LEU A 74 1.88 -2.85 8.77
C LEU A 74 1.03 -3.26 9.97
N PRO A 75 0.80 -2.43 11.00
CA PRO A 75 -0.11 -2.75 12.10
C PRO A 75 -1.55 -2.99 11.62
N PHE A 76 -2.04 -2.17 10.69
CA PHE A 76 -3.38 -2.35 10.10
C PHE A 76 -3.51 -3.67 9.33
N LEU A 77 -2.50 -4.04 8.53
CA LEU A 77 -2.47 -5.30 7.81
C LEU A 77 -2.31 -6.50 8.77
N SER A 78 -1.53 -6.35 9.84
CA SER A 78 -1.36 -7.38 10.87
C SER A 78 -2.66 -7.67 11.60
N GLU A 79 -3.39 -6.63 11.97
CA GLU A 79 -4.70 -6.78 12.60
C GLU A 79 -5.67 -7.52 11.68
N ALA A 80 -5.71 -7.16 10.40
CA ALA A 80 -6.52 -7.86 9.42
C ALA A 80 -6.14 -9.34 9.29
N ASN A 81 -4.84 -9.64 9.23
CA ASN A 81 -4.33 -11.01 9.15
C ASN A 81 -4.70 -11.83 10.40
N ARG A 82 -4.60 -11.23 11.59
CA ARG A 82 -4.99 -11.87 12.85
C ARG A 82 -6.48 -12.18 12.91
N GLN A 83 -7.32 -11.34 12.33
CA GLN A 83 -8.77 -11.54 12.22
C GLN A 83 -9.18 -12.36 11.01
N ASN A 84 -8.23 -12.86 10.21
CA ASN A 84 -8.47 -13.56 8.96
C ASN A 84 -9.33 -12.77 7.97
N GLU A 85 -9.13 -11.45 7.92
CA GLU A 85 -9.85 -10.53 7.04
C GLU A 85 -8.99 -10.15 5.82
N LYS A 86 -9.58 -10.20 4.63
CA LYS A 86 -8.91 -9.77 3.41
C LYS A 86 -8.85 -8.25 3.31
N VAL A 87 -7.72 -7.72 2.88
CA VAL A 87 -7.48 -6.29 2.69
C VAL A 87 -7.23 -5.98 1.23
N VAL A 88 -7.86 -4.94 0.71
CA VAL A 88 -7.42 -4.31 -0.52
C VAL A 88 -6.48 -3.14 -0.21
N VAL A 89 -5.27 -3.18 -0.77
CA VAL A 89 -4.35 -2.04 -0.78
C VAL A 89 -4.41 -1.40 -2.15
N HIS A 90 -4.72 -0.11 -2.22
CA HIS A 90 -4.77 0.57 -3.51
C HIS A 90 -4.11 1.96 -3.48
N CYS A 91 -3.54 2.32 -4.61
CA CYS A 91 -3.13 3.67 -4.97
C CYS A 91 -3.88 4.09 -6.25
N SER A 92 -3.32 4.95 -7.10
CA SER A 92 -3.98 5.32 -8.37
C SER A 92 -4.04 4.14 -9.35
N ALA A 93 -2.92 3.69 -9.87
CA ALA A 93 -2.84 2.57 -10.82
C ALA A 93 -2.76 1.19 -10.15
N GLY A 94 -2.41 1.15 -8.87
CA GLY A 94 -2.21 -0.11 -8.14
C GLY A 94 -0.88 -0.79 -8.49
N ILE A 95 0.12 -0.06 -8.94
CA ILE A 95 1.40 -0.61 -9.40
C ILE A 95 2.53 -0.27 -8.43
N GLY A 96 3.02 0.97 -8.37
CA GLY A 96 4.23 1.34 -7.64
C GLY A 96 4.06 1.37 -6.13
N ARG A 97 3.28 2.30 -5.62
CA ARG A 97 3.01 2.46 -4.17
C ARG A 97 2.41 1.20 -3.56
N THR A 98 1.43 0.60 -4.23
CA THR A 98 0.87 -0.70 -3.85
C THR A 98 1.96 -1.78 -3.86
N GLY A 99 2.85 -1.78 -4.86
CA GLY A 99 3.98 -2.69 -4.94
C GLY A 99 4.92 -2.57 -3.75
N GLN A 100 5.25 -1.35 -3.32
CA GLN A 100 6.10 -1.12 -2.14
C GLN A 100 5.47 -1.68 -0.87
N VAL A 101 4.18 -1.40 -0.63
CA VAL A 101 3.46 -1.92 0.55
C VAL A 101 3.38 -3.45 0.55
N LEU A 102 3.06 -4.07 -0.59
CA LEU A 102 3.01 -5.53 -0.69
C LEU A 102 4.39 -6.17 -0.48
N THR A 103 5.46 -5.54 -0.98
CA THR A 103 6.83 -6.01 -0.75
C THR A 103 7.18 -5.96 0.75
N ALA A 104 6.90 -4.82 1.41
CA ALA A 104 7.11 -4.68 2.84
C ALA A 104 6.31 -5.69 3.66
N TRP A 105 5.08 -5.96 3.28
CA TRP A 105 4.23 -6.98 3.92
C TRP A 105 4.81 -8.39 3.83
N LEU A 106 5.33 -8.79 2.67
CA LEU A 106 5.96 -10.10 2.49
C LEU A 106 7.22 -10.25 3.34
N VAL A 107 8.04 -9.20 3.44
CA VAL A 107 9.23 -9.19 4.31
C VAL A 107 8.82 -9.28 5.78
N TYR A 108 7.91 -8.41 6.20
CA TYR A 108 7.44 -8.30 7.58
C TYR A 108 6.72 -9.55 8.08
N GLN A 109 5.69 -10.01 7.36
CA GLN A 109 4.79 -11.05 7.83
C GLN A 109 5.22 -12.47 7.42
N ARG A 110 5.83 -12.61 6.24
CA ARG A 110 6.17 -13.92 5.67
C ARG A 110 7.66 -14.25 5.77
N GLY A 111 8.48 -13.33 6.26
CA GLY A 111 9.92 -13.54 6.42
C GLY A 111 10.69 -13.67 5.10
N PHE A 112 10.12 -13.19 3.98
CA PHE A 112 10.81 -13.21 2.69
C PHE A 112 12.06 -12.33 2.76
N THR A 113 13.12 -12.73 2.06
CA THR A 113 14.22 -11.82 1.75
C THR A 113 13.71 -10.68 0.88
N ASN A 114 14.39 -9.53 0.90
CA ASN A 114 14.01 -8.38 0.05
C ASN A 114 13.90 -8.79 -1.42
N LYS A 115 14.87 -9.57 -1.92
CA LYS A 115 14.90 -10.06 -3.30
C LYS A 115 13.70 -10.96 -3.63
N GLU A 116 13.34 -11.87 -2.76
CA GLU A 116 12.18 -12.77 -2.94
C GLU A 116 10.88 -11.99 -2.93
N ALA A 117 10.71 -11.06 -1.97
CA ALA A 117 9.53 -10.22 -1.87
C ALA A 117 9.33 -9.35 -3.12
N ILE A 118 10.39 -8.65 -3.56
CA ILE A 118 10.39 -7.82 -4.76
C ILE A 118 10.04 -8.68 -6.00
N SER A 119 10.71 -9.80 -6.20
CA SER A 119 10.46 -10.65 -7.36
C SER A 119 9.05 -11.24 -7.37
N THR A 120 8.50 -11.55 -6.19
CA THR A 120 7.14 -12.06 -6.06
C THR A 120 6.11 -11.00 -6.45
N VAL A 121 6.30 -9.77 -5.99
CA VAL A 121 5.42 -8.65 -6.30
C VAL A 121 5.51 -8.27 -7.78
N MET A 122 6.69 -8.31 -8.37
CA MET A 122 6.88 -8.04 -9.81
C MET A 122 6.20 -9.09 -10.69
N ARG A 123 6.17 -10.36 -10.30
CA ARG A 123 5.46 -11.43 -11.03
C ARG A 123 3.96 -11.18 -11.15
N ILE A 124 3.34 -10.49 -10.19
CA ILE A 124 1.93 -10.08 -10.24
C ILE A 124 1.74 -8.70 -10.87
N LYS A 125 2.70 -8.25 -11.69
CA LYS A 125 2.67 -6.99 -12.42
C LYS A 125 2.54 -5.75 -11.51
N ARG A 126 3.16 -5.77 -10.32
CA ARG A 126 3.39 -4.60 -9.47
C ARG A 126 4.86 -4.26 -9.51
N ASN A 127 5.19 -2.99 -9.70
CA ASN A 127 6.58 -2.53 -9.77
C ASN A 127 6.92 -1.66 -8.55
N PRO A 128 7.53 -2.22 -7.49
CA PRO A 128 7.87 -1.44 -6.30
C PRO A 128 8.95 -0.37 -6.57
N TYR A 129 9.61 -0.42 -7.71
CA TYR A 129 10.68 0.51 -8.11
C TYR A 129 10.21 1.72 -8.92
N GLU A 130 8.91 1.99 -9.06
CA GLU A 130 8.43 3.17 -9.79
C GLU A 130 8.98 4.50 -9.23
N PHE A 131 9.35 4.57 -7.96
CA PHE A 131 9.95 5.74 -7.34
C PHE A 131 11.31 6.15 -7.95
N ILE A 132 12.00 5.24 -8.64
CA ILE A 132 13.28 5.52 -9.30
C ILE A 132 13.15 6.64 -10.33
N VAL A 133 12.00 6.75 -11.00
CA VAL A 133 11.72 7.82 -11.97
C VAL A 133 11.87 9.20 -11.32
N THR A 134 11.25 9.39 -10.14
CA THR A 134 11.34 10.66 -9.41
C THR A 134 12.71 10.87 -8.79
N ALA A 135 13.35 9.83 -8.30
CA ALA A 135 14.72 9.90 -7.79
C ALA A 135 15.67 10.40 -8.87
N ALA A 136 15.60 9.83 -10.07
CA ALA A 136 16.43 10.25 -11.22
C ALA A 136 16.16 11.72 -11.61
N THR A 137 14.92 12.18 -11.66
CA THR A 137 14.58 13.58 -11.99
C THR A 137 15.07 14.58 -10.93
N LYS A 138 15.26 14.15 -9.69
CA LYS A 138 15.84 14.93 -8.59
C LYS A 138 17.38 14.82 -8.52
N GLY A 139 18.01 14.17 -9.50
CA GLY A 139 19.47 13.96 -9.55
C GLY A 139 19.99 12.93 -8.55
N GLN A 140 19.11 12.14 -7.93
CA GLN A 140 19.50 11.04 -7.05
C GLN A 140 19.92 9.82 -7.89
N ASN A 141 21.03 9.19 -7.51
CA ASN A 141 21.47 7.96 -8.16
C ASN A 141 20.46 6.83 -7.93
N PRO A 142 19.99 6.16 -8.98
CA PRO A 142 19.06 5.03 -8.87
C PRO A 142 19.51 3.94 -7.89
N SER A 143 20.80 3.63 -7.85
CA SER A 143 21.35 2.63 -6.93
C SER A 143 21.22 3.07 -5.47
N GLN A 144 21.32 4.35 -5.16
CA GLN A 144 21.10 4.90 -3.81
C GLN A 144 19.62 4.80 -3.42
N ALA A 145 18.72 5.11 -4.34
CA ALA A 145 17.28 4.99 -4.09
C ALA A 145 16.87 3.52 -3.85
N ILE A 146 17.45 2.58 -4.60
CA ILE A 146 17.24 1.14 -4.39
C ILE A 146 17.82 0.70 -3.03
N ALA A 147 19.01 1.16 -2.67
CA ALA A 147 19.61 0.85 -1.36
C ALA A 147 18.75 1.39 -0.21
N GLN A 148 18.18 2.59 -0.35
CA GLN A 148 17.28 3.18 0.63
C GLN A 148 16.01 2.33 0.77
N PHE A 149 15.41 1.86 -0.33
CA PHE A 149 14.25 0.96 -0.27
C PHE A 149 14.58 -0.35 0.44
N ASN A 150 15.75 -0.95 0.15
CA ASN A 150 16.19 -2.16 0.85
C ASN A 150 16.37 -1.91 2.36
N SER A 151 16.91 -0.77 2.76
CA SER A 151 17.02 -0.39 4.19
C SER A 151 15.64 -0.31 4.85
N ILE A 152 14.66 0.28 4.20
CA ILE A 152 13.27 0.32 4.70
C ILE A 152 12.69 -1.09 4.87
N LEU A 153 12.96 -2.00 3.93
CA LEU A 153 12.52 -3.39 4.03
C LEU A 153 13.20 -4.12 5.19
N ASP A 154 14.48 -3.84 5.45
CA ASP A 154 15.22 -4.40 6.59
C ASP A 154 14.65 -3.89 7.93
N ASP A 155 14.28 -2.60 8.02
CA ASP A 155 13.58 -2.04 9.18
C ASP A 155 12.23 -2.75 9.41
N CYS A 156 11.47 -3.01 8.34
CA CYS A 156 10.23 -3.78 8.42
C CYS A 156 10.44 -5.22 8.92
N ARG A 157 11.54 -5.86 8.52
CA ARG A 157 11.94 -7.19 9.00
C ARG A 157 12.20 -7.20 10.49
N ILE A 158 13.05 -6.27 10.96
CA ILE A 158 13.39 -6.13 12.38
C ILE A 158 12.12 -5.88 13.20
N PHE A 159 11.25 -4.98 12.73
CA PHE A 159 9.99 -4.72 13.39
C PHE A 159 9.10 -5.98 13.45
N GLY A 160 9.06 -6.78 12.37
CA GLY A 160 8.32 -8.04 12.34
C GLY A 160 8.85 -9.09 13.31
N GLU A 161 10.15 -9.21 13.45
CA GLU A 161 10.80 -10.14 14.39
C GLU A 161 10.52 -9.79 15.85
N ASN A 162 10.45 -8.50 16.16
CA ASN A 162 10.18 -8.00 17.52
C ASN A 162 8.69 -8.08 17.91
N ASN A 163 7.77 -8.28 16.97
CA ASN A 163 6.32 -8.27 17.20
C ASN A 163 5.62 -9.61 16.87
N ARG A 164 6.40 -10.64 16.64
CA ARG A 164 5.94 -12.06 16.54
C ARG A 164 6.16 -12.80 17.86
#